data_cf506c4e9913bde113409b51ba205868
#
_entry.id   cf506c4e9913bde113409b51ba205868
#
_cell.length_a   1.000
_cell.length_b   1.000
_cell.length_c   1.000
_cell.angle_alpha   90.00
_cell.angle_beta   90.00
_cell.angle_gamma   90.00
#
_symmetry.space_group_name_H-M   'P 1'
#
loop_
_entity.id
_entity.type
_entity.pdbx_description
1 polymer ?
#
loop_
_entity_poly.entity_id
_entity_poly.type
_entity_poly.pdbx_seq_one_letter_code
_entity_poly.pdbx_strand_id
1 'polypeptide(L)'
;EFTRNHAPAYSRGKAPEAWVCVYPFVRSYDWYYMNPQRRAEMLKNHGMKAVDFPQVLANTVATFGLNDYEWVLALEAPELVDLVDMMRHFRNTEARLHVREEIPFYTGRRIPAADVAEVLA
;
A
#
# COMPACT_ATOMS: atom_id res chain seq x y z
N GLU A 1 17.71 -2.94 -0.20
CA GLU A 1 17.61 -2.10 -1.41
C GLU A 1 16.20 -1.54 -1.59
N PHE A 2 15.16 -2.36 -1.44
CA PHE A 2 13.77 -1.90 -1.51
C PHE A 2 13.49 -0.76 -0.52
N THR A 3 13.86 -0.93 0.74
CA THR A 3 13.62 0.06 1.80
C THR A 3 14.29 1.40 1.51
N ARG A 4 15.46 1.38 0.86
CA ARG A 4 16.21 2.59 0.51
C ARG A 4 15.49 3.42 -0.56
N ASN A 5 14.85 2.75 -1.52
CA ASN A 5 14.18 3.39 -2.65
C ASN A 5 12.69 3.65 -2.41
N HIS A 6 12.09 2.99 -1.40
CA HIS A 6 10.65 3.01 -1.13
C HIS A 6 10.36 3.30 0.35
N ALA A 7 11.04 4.31 0.90
CA ALA A 7 10.79 4.72 2.28
C ALA A 7 9.31 5.11 2.45
N PRO A 8 8.63 4.60 3.51
CA PRO A 8 7.24 4.96 3.77
C PRO A 8 7.06 6.48 3.92
N ALA A 9 5.90 6.99 3.50
CA ALA A 9 5.62 8.43 3.55
C ALA A 9 5.79 8.99 4.97
N TYR A 10 5.37 8.25 6.00
CA TYR A 10 5.50 8.68 7.39
C TYR A 10 6.96 8.90 7.81
N SER A 11 7.91 8.17 7.21
CA SER A 11 9.35 8.30 7.51
C SER A 11 10.03 9.43 6.73
N ARG A 12 9.32 10.04 5.78
CA ARG A 12 9.82 11.14 4.93
C ARG A 12 9.30 12.51 5.36
N GLY A 13 8.77 12.63 6.58
CA GLY A 13 8.23 13.89 7.10
C GLY A 13 6.93 14.34 6.45
N LYS A 14 6.19 13.44 5.80
CA LYS A 14 4.88 13.76 5.23
C LYS A 14 3.84 13.83 6.32
N ALA A 15 3.02 14.88 6.29
CA ALA A 15 1.88 15.00 7.17
C ALA A 15 0.83 13.93 6.84
N PRO A 16 0.16 13.34 7.86
CA PRO A 16 -0.86 12.33 7.60
C PRO A 16 -2.08 12.93 6.90
N GLU A 17 -2.70 12.11 6.05
CA GLU A 17 -3.92 12.49 5.32
C GLU A 17 -5.19 12.13 6.11
N ALA A 18 -6.35 12.55 5.59
CA ALA A 18 -7.64 12.39 6.27
C ALA A 18 -8.12 10.93 6.31
N TRP A 19 -7.79 10.15 5.30
CA TRP A 19 -8.22 8.75 5.16
C TRP A 19 -7.04 7.82 5.03
N VAL A 20 -7.18 6.60 5.55
CA VAL A 20 -6.18 5.54 5.42
C VAL A 20 -6.86 4.22 5.11
N CYS A 21 -6.23 3.44 4.22
CA CYS A 21 -6.58 2.05 3.97
C CYS A 21 -5.34 1.20 4.27
N VAL A 22 -5.46 0.30 5.26
CA VAL A 22 -4.38 -0.61 5.64
C VAL A 22 -4.74 -2.01 5.18
N TYR A 23 -3.81 -2.67 4.49
CA TYR A 23 -4.01 -4.04 4.07
C TYR A 23 -2.67 -4.77 3.90
N PRO A 24 -2.67 -6.10 4.14
CA PRO A 24 -1.50 -6.92 3.89
C PRO A 24 -1.51 -7.46 2.46
N PHE A 25 -0.36 -7.93 1.99
CA PHE A 25 -0.35 -8.78 0.80
C PHE A 25 0.78 -9.80 0.83
N VAL A 26 0.57 -10.86 0.06
CA VAL A 26 1.52 -11.94 -0.14
C VAL A 26 1.67 -12.14 -1.65
N ARG A 27 2.90 -12.18 -2.13
CA ARG A 27 3.21 -12.42 -3.54
C ARG A 27 2.89 -13.85 -3.95
N SER A 28 2.71 -14.09 -5.25
CA SER A 28 2.63 -15.44 -5.79
C SER A 28 3.92 -16.21 -5.52
N TYR A 29 3.82 -17.55 -5.50
CA TYR A 29 4.96 -18.40 -5.16
C TYR A 29 6.15 -18.24 -6.10
N ASP A 30 5.92 -17.92 -7.38
CA ASP A 30 6.96 -17.74 -8.39
C ASP A 30 7.62 -16.37 -8.34
N TRP A 31 7.03 -15.38 -7.63
CA TRP A 31 7.49 -13.99 -7.67
C TRP A 31 8.97 -13.83 -7.32
N TYR A 32 9.39 -14.35 -6.16
CA TYR A 32 10.76 -14.17 -5.67
C TYR A 32 11.78 -15.04 -6.40
N TYR A 33 11.31 -16.10 -7.05
CA TYR A 33 12.14 -16.99 -7.87
C TYR A 33 12.30 -16.48 -9.31
N MET A 34 11.44 -15.55 -9.72
CA MET A 34 11.45 -14.96 -11.05
C MET A 34 12.72 -14.15 -11.31
N ASN A 35 13.12 -14.03 -12.57
CA ASN A 35 14.22 -13.18 -12.99
C ASN A 35 14.08 -11.76 -12.43
N PRO A 36 15.10 -11.22 -11.71
CA PRO A 36 15.03 -9.89 -11.10
C PRO A 36 14.72 -8.75 -12.07
N GLN A 37 15.22 -8.80 -13.32
CA GLN A 37 14.93 -7.79 -14.33
C GLN A 37 13.43 -7.78 -14.68
N ARG A 38 12.85 -8.96 -14.80
CA ARG A 38 11.42 -9.11 -15.10
C ARG A 38 10.55 -8.52 -13.97
N ARG A 39 10.92 -8.79 -12.71
CA ARG A 39 10.23 -8.18 -11.56
C ARG A 39 10.35 -6.66 -11.58
N ALA A 40 11.54 -6.14 -11.88
CA ALA A 40 11.79 -4.71 -11.92
C ALA A 40 10.92 -4.02 -12.98
N GLU A 41 10.75 -4.62 -14.16
CA GLU A 41 9.87 -4.10 -15.20
C GLU A 41 8.42 -4.04 -14.77
N MET A 42 7.92 -5.10 -14.12
CA MET A 42 6.55 -5.14 -13.60
C MET A 42 6.34 -4.10 -12.51
N LEU A 43 7.30 -3.94 -11.60
CA LEU A 43 7.23 -2.94 -10.53
C LEU A 43 7.32 -1.51 -11.08
N LYS A 44 8.11 -1.30 -12.13
CA LYS A 44 8.15 0.00 -12.81
C LYS A 44 6.80 0.34 -13.43
N ASN A 45 6.20 -0.61 -14.13
CA ASN A 45 4.86 -0.44 -14.72
C ASN A 45 3.82 -0.13 -13.63
N HIS A 46 3.85 -0.88 -12.53
CA HIS A 46 2.98 -0.64 -11.37
C HIS A 46 3.21 0.74 -10.78
N GLY A 47 4.46 1.16 -10.60
CA GLY A 47 4.80 2.48 -10.07
C GLY A 47 4.34 3.62 -10.96
N MET A 48 4.37 3.45 -12.28
CA MET A 48 3.88 4.45 -13.23
C MET A 48 2.38 4.68 -13.10
N LYS A 49 1.61 3.65 -12.70
CA LYS A 49 0.18 3.81 -12.42
C LYS A 49 -0.07 4.74 -11.23
N ALA A 50 0.84 4.77 -10.27
CA ALA A 50 0.73 5.64 -9.10
C ALA A 50 0.91 7.13 -9.44
N VAL A 51 1.57 7.45 -10.55
CA VAL A 51 1.82 8.84 -10.97
C VAL A 51 0.51 9.61 -11.19
N ASP A 52 -0.56 8.91 -11.57
CA ASP A 52 -1.88 9.50 -11.77
C ASP A 52 -2.57 9.89 -10.44
N PHE A 53 -1.98 9.50 -9.30
CA PHE A 53 -2.54 9.73 -7.96
C PHE A 53 -1.51 10.38 -7.02
N PRO A 54 -1.01 11.60 -7.36
CA PRO A 54 0.03 12.26 -6.57
C PRO A 54 -0.44 12.64 -5.16
N GLN A 55 -1.73 12.73 -4.93
CA GLN A 55 -2.34 13.04 -3.63
C GLN A 55 -2.37 11.84 -2.68
N VAL A 56 -2.14 10.61 -3.17
CA VAL A 56 -2.11 9.41 -2.33
C VAL A 56 -0.70 9.18 -1.81
N LEU A 57 -0.57 9.04 -0.49
CA LEU A 57 0.68 8.69 0.16
C LEU A 57 0.75 7.18 0.36
N ALA A 58 1.85 6.57 -0.02
CA ALA A 58 2.06 5.13 0.13
C ALA A 58 3.06 4.84 1.25
N ASN A 59 2.65 3.96 2.15
CA ASN A 59 3.50 3.41 3.20
C ASN A 59 3.55 1.90 3.01
N THR A 60 4.67 1.38 2.51
CA THR A 60 4.86 -0.04 2.28
C THR A 60 5.94 -0.56 3.23
N VAL A 61 5.60 -1.57 4.02
CA VAL A 61 6.49 -2.12 5.03
C VAL A 61 6.64 -3.62 4.80
N ALA A 62 7.89 -4.10 4.80
CA ALA A 62 8.20 -5.52 4.75
C ALA A 62 7.98 -6.14 6.14
N THR A 63 7.22 -7.24 6.19
CA THR A 63 6.84 -7.89 7.45
C THR A 63 7.18 -9.39 7.46
N PHE A 64 8.10 -9.83 6.63
CA PHE A 64 8.54 -11.21 6.57
C PHE A 64 8.97 -11.73 7.94
N GLY A 65 8.35 -12.84 8.37
CA GLY A 65 8.68 -13.46 9.65
C GLY A 65 8.09 -12.76 10.89
N LEU A 66 7.42 -11.62 10.72
CA LEU A 66 6.81 -10.87 11.81
C LEU A 66 5.33 -11.19 11.98
N ASN A 67 4.68 -11.69 10.93
CA ASN A 67 3.29 -12.15 10.93
C ASN A 67 3.08 -13.11 9.75
N ASP A 68 1.83 -13.43 9.43
CA ASP A 68 1.47 -14.34 8.34
C ASP A 68 1.63 -13.72 6.95
N TYR A 69 1.93 -12.43 6.86
CA TYR A 69 2.01 -11.69 5.59
C TYR A 69 3.42 -11.20 5.33
N GLU A 70 3.76 -11.05 4.04
CA GLU A 70 5.08 -10.57 3.60
C GLU A 70 5.19 -9.06 3.66
N TRP A 71 4.06 -8.37 3.37
CA TRP A 71 3.98 -6.93 3.24
C TRP A 71 2.73 -6.39 3.88
N VAL A 72 2.84 -5.19 4.45
CA VAL A 72 1.69 -4.40 4.90
C VAL A 72 1.77 -3.04 4.24
N LEU A 73 0.66 -2.62 3.63
CA LEU A 73 0.50 -1.29 3.05
C LEU A 73 -0.46 -0.46 3.88
N ALA A 74 -0.14 0.84 3.96
CA ALA A 74 -1.08 1.86 4.40
C ALA A 74 -1.11 2.96 3.34
N LEU A 75 -2.21 3.07 2.62
CA LEU A 75 -2.42 4.12 1.64
C LEU A 75 -3.24 5.22 2.28
N GLU A 76 -2.76 6.46 2.17
CA GLU A 76 -3.42 7.63 2.76
C GLU A 76 -3.84 8.61 1.66
N ALA A 77 -5.01 9.22 1.81
CA ALA A 77 -5.50 10.19 0.86
C ALA A 77 -6.38 11.26 1.52
N PRO A 78 -6.47 12.47 0.93
CA PRO A 78 -7.38 13.50 1.42
C PRO A 78 -8.86 13.13 1.24
N GLU A 79 -9.18 12.35 0.20
CA GLU A 79 -10.54 11.93 -0.10
C GLU A 79 -10.62 10.40 -0.22
N LEU A 80 -11.70 9.82 0.30
CA LEU A 80 -11.90 8.37 0.25
C LEU A 80 -11.95 7.83 -1.19
N VAL A 81 -12.54 8.60 -2.10
CA VAL A 81 -12.65 8.22 -3.51
C VAL A 81 -11.28 8.03 -4.17
N ASP A 82 -10.27 8.78 -3.76
CA ASP A 82 -8.91 8.63 -4.28
C ASP A 82 -8.36 7.24 -4.03
N LEU A 83 -8.64 6.67 -2.84
CA LEU A 83 -8.23 5.30 -2.51
C LEU A 83 -8.94 4.28 -3.40
N VAL A 84 -10.23 4.45 -3.61
CA VAL A 84 -11.04 3.56 -4.46
C VAL A 84 -10.53 3.59 -5.90
N ASP A 85 -10.34 4.78 -6.45
CA ASP A 85 -9.90 4.95 -7.84
C ASP A 85 -8.48 4.41 -8.05
N MET A 86 -7.58 4.68 -7.13
CA MET A 86 -6.21 4.16 -7.19
C MET A 86 -6.18 2.63 -7.13
N MET A 87 -6.93 2.03 -6.19
CA MET A 87 -6.99 0.57 -6.06
C MET A 87 -7.55 -0.08 -7.33
N ARG A 88 -8.60 0.50 -7.92
CA ARG A 88 -9.14 0.02 -9.20
C ARG A 88 -8.12 0.14 -10.33
N HIS A 89 -7.40 1.25 -10.38
CA HIS A 89 -6.37 1.49 -11.40
C HIS A 89 -5.25 0.45 -11.31
N PHE A 90 -4.82 0.09 -10.11
CA PHE A 90 -3.80 -0.93 -9.90
C PHE A 90 -4.23 -2.34 -10.28
N ARG A 91 -5.52 -2.63 -10.38
CA ARG A 91 -6.01 -3.93 -10.86
C ARG A 91 -5.60 -4.20 -12.32
N ASN A 92 -5.39 -3.16 -13.10
CA ASN A 92 -4.95 -3.26 -14.50
C ASN A 92 -3.43 -3.18 -14.62
N THR A 93 -2.73 -4.06 -13.91
CA THR A 93 -1.26 -4.20 -13.97
C THR A 93 -0.87 -5.66 -13.97
N GLU A 94 0.26 -5.98 -14.62
CA GLU A 94 0.79 -7.33 -14.63
C GLU A 94 1.22 -7.77 -13.22
N ALA A 95 1.73 -6.84 -12.40
CA ALA A 95 2.12 -7.13 -11.01
C ALA A 95 0.95 -7.68 -10.17
N ARG A 96 -0.30 -7.32 -10.53
CA ARG A 96 -1.50 -7.85 -9.86
C ARG A 96 -1.63 -9.37 -9.99
N LEU A 97 -1.16 -9.95 -11.09
CA LEU A 97 -1.18 -11.41 -11.31
C LEU A 97 -0.29 -12.16 -10.32
N HIS A 98 0.63 -11.47 -9.68
CA HIS A 98 1.60 -12.02 -8.74
C HIS A 98 1.28 -11.65 -7.29
N VAL A 99 0.00 -11.47 -6.98
CA VAL A 99 -0.50 -11.31 -5.62
C VAL A 99 -1.40 -12.51 -5.30
N ARG A 100 -0.99 -13.30 -4.31
CA ARG A 100 -1.68 -14.51 -3.90
C ARG A 100 -2.76 -14.21 -2.87
N GLU A 101 -2.50 -13.24 -1.99
CA GLU A 101 -3.39 -12.88 -0.90
C GLU A 101 -3.27 -11.38 -0.62
N GLU A 102 -4.40 -10.74 -0.33
CA GLU A 102 -4.48 -9.28 -0.18
C GLU A 102 -5.62 -8.87 0.77
N ILE A 103 -5.97 -9.68 1.70
CA ILE A 103 -7.02 -9.43 2.70
C ILE A 103 -6.48 -9.65 4.11
N PRO A 104 -7.05 -9.01 5.15
CA PRO A 104 -8.21 -8.10 5.17
C PRO A 104 -7.83 -6.64 4.86
N PHE A 105 -8.85 -5.83 4.50
CA PHE A 105 -8.73 -4.38 4.35
C PHE A 105 -9.33 -3.67 5.55
N TYR A 106 -8.62 -2.67 6.06
CA TYR A 106 -9.10 -1.81 7.14
C TYR A 106 -9.03 -0.37 6.66
N THR A 107 -10.18 0.30 6.58
CA THR A 107 -10.27 1.69 6.12
C THR A 107 -10.88 2.55 7.22
N GLY A 108 -10.25 3.69 7.48
CA GLY A 108 -10.67 4.60 8.53
C GLY A 108 -10.35 6.05 8.24
N ARG A 109 -11.03 6.92 8.97
CA ARG A 109 -10.81 8.35 8.95
C ARG A 109 -9.96 8.77 10.14
N ARG A 110 -9.05 9.72 9.91
CA ARG A 110 -8.25 10.30 10.99
C ARG A 110 -9.17 11.15 11.89
N ILE A 111 -9.06 10.93 13.20
CA ILE A 111 -9.74 11.72 14.22
C ILE A 111 -8.75 12.10 15.32
N PRO A 112 -8.99 13.18 16.08
CA PRO A 112 -8.21 13.48 17.28
C PRO A 112 -8.31 12.33 18.28
N ALA A 113 -7.23 12.04 19.00
CA ALA A 113 -7.20 10.99 20.02
C ALA A 113 -8.26 11.20 21.11
N ALA A 114 -8.56 12.47 21.46
CA ALA A 114 -9.57 12.81 22.43
C ALA A 114 -10.98 12.36 22.04
N ASP A 115 -11.25 12.21 20.74
CA ASP A 115 -12.58 11.85 20.22
C ASP A 115 -12.80 10.34 20.14
N VAL A 116 -11.76 9.54 20.36
CA VAL A 116 -11.83 8.06 20.21
C VAL A 116 -12.87 7.47 21.16
N ALA A 117 -12.89 7.91 22.42
CA ALA A 117 -13.84 7.39 23.41
C ALA A 117 -15.30 7.67 23.01
N GLU A 118 -15.58 8.83 22.44
CA GLU A 118 -16.92 9.20 21.96
C GLU A 118 -17.35 8.36 20.76
N VAL A 119 -16.45 8.11 19.83
CA VAL A 119 -16.72 7.28 18.63
C VAL A 119 -16.98 5.83 19.01
N LEU A 120 -16.32 5.32 20.05
CA LEU A 120 -16.45 3.93 20.52
C LEU A 120 -17.59 3.73 21.53
N ALA A 121 -18.22 4.81 21.98
CA ALA A 121 -19.30 4.75 22.97
C ALA A 121 -20.59 4.10 22.41
#